data_763b09444cac822ac2efe6caeed98cdd
#
_entry.id   763b09444cac822ac2efe6caeed98cdd
#
_cell.length_a   1.000
_cell.length_b   1.000
_cell.length_c   1.000
_cell.angle_alpha   90.00
_cell.angle_beta   90.00
_cell.angle_gamma   90.00
#
_symmetry.space_group_name_H-M   'P 1'
#
loop_
_entity.id
_entity.type
_entity.pdbx_description
1 polymer ?
#
loop_
_entity_poly.entity_id
_entity_poly.type
_entity_poly.pdbx_seq_one_letter_code
_entity_poly.pdbx_strand_id
1 'polypeptide(L)'
;MKVGICTLGCKVNTYESEYLEQELKKSGYEIAPVDEICDVYIINTCTVTNQADVKSRKMIHRFRKNNPDACIVAMGCFIETNLGNIDSAIDIAIGNKRKGELVNLLDEFFTNKSQIVAKDGSKTKFENMYLENFEGRTRAFVKVQDGCENFCSYCIIPYARGKCCSKPLENVVS
;
A
#
# COMPACT_ATOMS: atom_id res chain seq x y z
N MET A 1 -10.51 0.81 -16.32
CA MET A 1 -11.07 0.36 -15.02
C MET A 1 -10.91 1.46 -14.00
N LYS A 2 -11.94 1.65 -13.17
CA LYS A 2 -11.94 2.63 -12.07
C LYS A 2 -11.27 2.08 -10.82
N VAL A 3 -10.39 2.87 -10.20
CA VAL A 3 -9.63 2.51 -9.00
C VAL A 3 -9.86 3.53 -7.91
N GLY A 4 -10.32 3.08 -6.75
CA GLY A 4 -10.43 3.88 -5.54
C GLY A 4 -9.28 3.60 -4.58
N ILE A 5 -8.57 4.64 -4.11
CA ILE A 5 -7.44 4.49 -3.17
C ILE A 5 -7.81 5.05 -1.80
N CYS A 6 -7.80 4.19 -0.79
CA CYS A 6 -8.03 4.54 0.61
C CYS A 6 -6.73 4.48 1.40
N THR A 7 -6.21 5.62 1.82
CA THR A 7 -4.97 5.71 2.59
C THR A 7 -5.26 5.85 4.08
N LEU A 8 -4.78 4.90 4.86
CA LEU A 8 -4.82 4.93 6.32
C LEU A 8 -3.40 5.11 6.87
N GLY A 9 -3.27 5.83 7.99
CA GLY A 9 -2.01 5.90 8.74
C GLY A 9 -1.20 7.17 8.58
N CYS A 10 0.08 7.03 8.25
CA CYS A 10 1.08 8.09 8.37
C CYS A 10 1.42 8.74 7.01
N LYS A 11 2.28 9.77 7.07
CA LYS A 11 2.79 10.49 5.89
C LYS A 11 3.52 9.57 4.89
N VAL A 12 4.15 8.50 5.38
CA VAL A 12 4.80 7.51 4.51
C VAL A 12 3.75 6.79 3.67
N ASN A 13 2.64 6.35 4.28
CA ASN A 13 1.54 5.73 3.52
C ASN A 13 0.94 6.72 2.51
N THR A 14 0.84 7.99 2.85
CA THR A 14 0.37 9.03 1.92
C THR A 14 1.29 9.14 0.71
N TYR A 15 2.60 9.26 0.92
CA TYR A 15 3.60 9.30 -0.15
C TYR A 15 3.52 8.06 -1.06
N GLU A 16 3.44 6.88 -0.46
CA GLU A 16 3.32 5.61 -1.18
C GLU A 16 2.03 5.56 -2.01
N SER A 17 0.91 6.04 -1.47
CA SER A 17 -0.36 6.07 -2.22
C SER A 17 -0.34 7.07 -3.38
N GLU A 18 0.27 8.23 -3.22
CA GLU A 18 0.46 9.21 -4.30
C GLU A 18 1.32 8.65 -5.44
N TYR A 19 2.39 7.92 -5.10
CA TYR A 19 3.19 7.20 -6.09
C TYR A 19 2.36 6.16 -6.85
N LEU A 20 1.61 5.34 -6.14
CA LEU A 20 0.77 4.30 -6.75
C LEU A 20 -0.33 4.89 -7.63
N GLU A 21 -0.90 6.02 -7.24
CA GLU A 21 -1.87 6.75 -8.05
C GLU A 21 -1.27 7.19 -9.39
N GLN A 22 -0.05 7.73 -9.39
CA GLN A 22 0.65 8.09 -10.64
C GLN A 22 0.93 6.88 -11.52
N GLU A 23 1.42 5.78 -10.96
CA GLU A 23 1.72 4.57 -11.73
C GLU A 23 0.45 3.93 -12.33
N LEU A 24 -0.65 3.94 -11.58
CA LEU A 24 -1.95 3.48 -12.09
C LEU A 24 -2.47 4.36 -13.23
N LYS A 25 -2.38 5.70 -13.09
CA LYS A 25 -2.75 6.64 -14.17
C LYS A 25 -1.91 6.39 -15.45
N LYS A 26 -0.59 6.19 -15.31
CA LYS A 26 0.31 5.85 -16.43
C LYS A 26 -0.07 4.52 -17.10
N SER A 27 -0.58 3.57 -16.32
CA SER A 27 -1.04 2.26 -16.80
C SER A 27 -2.49 2.27 -17.34
N GLY A 28 -3.11 3.43 -17.48
CA GLY A 28 -4.44 3.59 -18.07
C GLY A 28 -5.63 3.34 -17.12
N TYR A 29 -5.39 3.29 -15.80
CA TYR A 29 -6.47 3.24 -14.81
C TYR A 29 -7.03 4.64 -14.54
N GLU A 30 -8.34 4.73 -14.34
CA GLU A 30 -9.03 5.94 -13.91
C GLU A 30 -9.10 5.99 -12.37
N ILE A 31 -8.53 7.01 -11.75
CA ILE A 31 -8.62 7.20 -10.31
C ILE A 31 -9.94 7.90 -9.97
N ALA A 32 -10.71 7.28 -9.08
CA ALA A 32 -12.00 7.77 -8.64
C ALA A 32 -12.07 7.88 -7.10
N PRO A 33 -12.97 8.73 -6.56
CA PRO A 33 -13.28 8.76 -5.14
C PRO A 33 -13.70 7.39 -4.62
N VAL A 34 -13.26 7.02 -3.41
CA VAL A 34 -13.53 5.69 -2.80
C VAL A 34 -15.00 5.46 -2.40
N ASP A 35 -15.82 6.48 -2.42
CA ASP A 35 -17.26 6.44 -2.20
C ASP A 35 -18.06 6.16 -3.49
N GLU A 36 -17.41 6.23 -4.65
CA GLU A 36 -17.97 5.73 -5.91
C GLU A 36 -17.79 4.21 -6.03
N ILE A 37 -18.56 3.62 -6.95
CA ILE A 37 -18.40 2.21 -7.31
C ILE A 37 -17.16 2.10 -8.20
N CYS A 38 -16.14 1.38 -7.70
CA CYS A 38 -14.87 1.13 -8.39
C CYS A 38 -14.72 -0.35 -8.72
N ASP A 39 -13.98 -0.63 -9.80
CA ASP A 39 -13.60 -2.00 -10.18
C ASP A 39 -12.51 -2.56 -9.26
N VAL A 40 -11.67 -1.67 -8.71
CA VAL A 40 -10.58 -2.00 -7.79
C VAL A 40 -10.61 -1.04 -6.60
N TYR A 41 -10.51 -1.56 -5.39
CA TYR A 41 -10.28 -0.77 -4.18
C TYR A 41 -8.92 -1.11 -3.60
N ILE A 42 -8.07 -0.11 -3.44
CA ILE A 42 -6.74 -0.23 -2.85
C ILE A 42 -6.76 0.38 -1.45
N ILE A 43 -6.44 -0.40 -0.45
CA ILE A 43 -6.37 0.04 0.95
C ILE A 43 -4.92 0.01 1.41
N ASN A 44 -4.28 1.18 1.53
CA ASN A 44 -2.96 1.29 2.14
C ASN A 44 -3.12 1.37 3.65
N THR A 45 -2.88 0.26 4.33
CA THR A 45 -3.23 -0.01 5.72
C THR A 45 -2.19 0.47 6.73
N CYS A 46 -2.62 0.66 7.97
CA CYS A 46 -1.78 1.02 9.10
C CYS A 46 -2.00 0.05 10.28
N THR A 47 -0.95 -0.14 11.10
CA THR A 47 -0.98 -1.00 12.30
C THR A 47 -0.30 -0.34 13.52
N VAL A 48 -0.04 0.98 13.50
CA VAL A 48 0.65 1.69 14.59
C VAL A 48 -0.15 1.69 15.89
N THR A 49 -1.48 1.52 15.80
CA THR A 49 -2.38 1.40 16.95
C THR A 49 -3.42 0.32 16.70
N ASN A 50 -3.97 -0.28 17.77
CA ASN A 50 -5.09 -1.23 17.67
C ASN A 50 -6.31 -0.63 16.94
N GLN A 51 -6.54 0.68 17.09
CA GLN A 51 -7.62 1.37 16.35
C GLN A 51 -7.34 1.43 14.87
N ALA A 52 -6.07 1.56 14.45
CA ALA A 52 -5.68 1.53 13.04
C ALA A 52 -5.95 0.15 12.42
N ASP A 53 -5.70 -0.94 13.16
CA ASP A 53 -6.00 -2.30 12.72
C ASP A 53 -7.51 -2.50 12.54
N VAL A 54 -8.31 -2.08 13.53
CA VAL A 54 -9.78 -2.15 13.45
C VAL A 54 -10.29 -1.35 12.25
N LYS A 55 -9.74 -0.15 12.02
CA LYS A 55 -10.12 0.70 10.88
C LYS A 55 -9.74 0.04 9.55
N SER A 56 -8.54 -0.55 9.47
CA SER A 56 -8.07 -1.26 8.27
C SER A 56 -9.03 -2.42 7.91
N ARG A 57 -9.38 -3.28 8.86
CA ARG A 57 -10.34 -4.38 8.68
C ARG A 57 -11.72 -3.87 8.26
N LYS A 58 -12.24 -2.85 8.95
CA LYS A 58 -13.56 -2.27 8.63
C LYS A 58 -13.62 -1.73 7.20
N MET A 59 -12.54 -1.09 6.72
CA MET A 59 -12.51 -0.55 5.36
C MET A 59 -12.48 -1.66 4.31
N ILE A 60 -11.69 -2.72 4.52
CA ILE A 60 -11.64 -3.90 3.65
C ILE A 60 -13.05 -4.50 3.50
N HIS A 61 -13.68 -4.84 4.61
CA HIS A 61 -15.03 -5.42 4.58
C HIS A 61 -16.10 -4.46 4.05
N ARG A 62 -15.98 -3.16 4.30
CA ARG A 62 -16.88 -2.15 3.74
C ARG A 62 -16.84 -2.15 2.22
N PHE A 63 -15.66 -2.12 1.61
CA PHE A 63 -15.53 -2.10 0.17
C PHE A 63 -16.00 -3.42 -0.47
N ARG A 64 -15.65 -4.57 0.13
CA ARG A 64 -16.18 -5.86 -0.31
C ARG A 64 -17.71 -5.92 -0.27
N LYS A 65 -18.32 -5.36 0.78
CA LYS A 65 -19.79 -5.30 0.90
C LYS A 65 -20.42 -4.36 -0.13
N ASN A 66 -19.78 -3.21 -0.40
CA ASN A 66 -20.31 -2.20 -1.33
C ASN A 66 -20.26 -2.67 -2.78
N ASN A 67 -19.19 -3.40 -3.15
CA ASN A 67 -19.05 -4.01 -4.47
C ASN A 67 -18.43 -5.41 -4.33
N PRO A 68 -19.25 -6.48 -4.30
CA PRO A 68 -18.76 -7.86 -4.18
C PRO A 68 -17.85 -8.30 -5.32
N ASP A 69 -18.01 -7.73 -6.51
CA ASP A 69 -17.25 -8.10 -7.72
C ASP A 69 -15.95 -7.31 -7.88
N ALA A 70 -15.72 -6.28 -7.07
CA ALA A 70 -14.50 -5.49 -7.12
C ALA A 70 -13.27 -6.30 -6.66
N CYS A 71 -12.12 -6.00 -7.24
CA CYS A 71 -10.83 -6.46 -6.72
C CYS A 71 -10.45 -5.66 -5.48
N ILE A 72 -10.28 -6.32 -4.34
CA ILE A 72 -9.84 -5.71 -3.08
C ILE A 72 -8.34 -5.93 -2.90
N VAL A 73 -7.57 -4.86 -3.03
CA VAL A 73 -6.14 -4.83 -2.78
C VAL A 73 -5.88 -4.26 -1.39
N ALA A 74 -5.26 -5.01 -0.51
CA ALA A 74 -4.82 -4.50 0.78
C ALA A 74 -3.29 -4.55 0.88
N MET A 75 -2.68 -3.45 1.32
CA MET A 75 -1.23 -3.32 1.43
C MET A 75 -0.84 -2.53 2.67
N GLY A 76 0.45 -2.54 3.00
CA GLY A 76 0.98 -1.71 4.08
C GLY A 76 1.17 -2.46 5.39
N CYS A 77 1.36 -1.70 6.48
CA CYS A 77 1.85 -2.24 7.75
C CYS A 77 0.94 -3.30 8.38
N PHE A 78 -0.39 -3.14 8.29
CA PHE A 78 -1.32 -4.14 8.81
C PHE A 78 -1.22 -5.46 8.03
N ILE A 79 -1.10 -5.38 6.71
CA ILE A 79 -0.95 -6.58 5.88
C ILE A 79 0.40 -7.24 6.15
N GLU A 80 1.50 -6.48 6.21
CA GLU A 80 2.83 -7.01 6.50
C GLU A 80 2.86 -7.85 7.78
N THR A 81 2.24 -7.34 8.84
CA THR A 81 2.21 -8.04 10.14
C THR A 81 1.23 -9.22 10.19
N ASN A 82 0.36 -9.38 9.18
CA ASN A 82 -0.67 -10.42 9.12
C ASN A 82 -0.56 -11.35 7.89
N LEU A 83 0.55 -11.34 7.16
CA LEU A 83 0.75 -12.14 5.93
C LEU A 83 0.57 -13.66 6.12
N GLY A 84 0.62 -14.16 7.34
CA GLY A 84 0.36 -15.56 7.66
C GLY A 84 -1.12 -15.95 7.68
N ASN A 85 -2.03 -14.97 7.75
CA ASN A 85 -3.47 -15.19 7.85
C ASN A 85 -4.23 -14.06 7.15
N ILE A 86 -4.28 -14.13 5.81
CA ILE A 86 -4.95 -13.12 4.98
C ILE A 86 -6.45 -13.38 4.95
N ASP A 87 -7.22 -12.32 5.21
CA ASP A 87 -8.68 -12.32 5.16
C ASP A 87 -9.17 -12.66 3.75
N SER A 88 -10.19 -13.53 3.66
CA SER A 88 -10.80 -13.94 2.39
C SER A 88 -11.49 -12.80 1.64
N ALA A 89 -11.77 -11.68 2.29
CA ALA A 89 -12.28 -10.47 1.64
C ALA A 89 -11.21 -9.74 0.80
N ILE A 90 -9.94 -10.12 0.89
CA ILE A 90 -8.81 -9.52 0.18
C ILE A 90 -8.45 -10.41 -1.01
N ASP A 91 -8.37 -9.85 -2.20
CA ASP A 91 -7.94 -10.55 -3.41
C ASP A 91 -6.43 -10.48 -3.60
N ILE A 92 -5.83 -9.29 -3.31
CA ILE A 92 -4.38 -9.10 -3.41
C ILE A 92 -3.86 -8.50 -2.11
N ALA A 93 -2.98 -9.22 -1.44
CA ALA A 93 -2.29 -8.78 -0.23
C ALA A 93 -0.83 -8.47 -0.55
N ILE A 94 -0.37 -7.23 -0.28
CA ILE A 94 0.96 -6.75 -0.64
C ILE A 94 1.71 -6.28 0.61
N GLY A 95 2.89 -6.85 0.86
CA GLY A 95 3.81 -6.39 1.89
C GLY A 95 4.39 -5.00 1.62
N ASN A 96 5.06 -4.44 2.61
CA ASN A 96 5.55 -3.05 2.55
C ASN A 96 6.60 -2.79 1.47
N LYS A 97 7.35 -3.82 1.02
CA LYS A 97 8.48 -3.67 0.09
C LYS A 97 8.19 -4.17 -1.33
N ARG A 98 6.91 -4.39 -1.65
CA ARG A 98 6.49 -4.86 -2.98
C ARG A 98 5.36 -4.02 -3.58
N LYS A 99 5.12 -2.84 -3.04
CA LYS A 99 4.04 -1.95 -3.50
C LYS A 99 4.22 -1.49 -4.94
N GLY A 100 5.47 -1.29 -5.37
CA GLY A 100 5.78 -0.95 -6.76
C GLY A 100 5.41 -2.04 -7.78
N GLU A 101 5.11 -3.27 -7.34
CA GLU A 101 4.66 -4.35 -8.21
C GLU A 101 3.12 -4.37 -8.42
N LEU A 102 2.39 -3.40 -7.85
CA LEU A 102 0.92 -3.37 -7.83
C LEU A 102 0.30 -3.59 -9.21
N VAL A 103 0.75 -2.89 -10.24
CA VAL A 103 0.18 -2.99 -11.60
C VAL A 103 0.32 -4.42 -12.13
N ASN A 104 1.50 -5.02 -12.00
CA ASN A 104 1.75 -6.40 -12.45
C ASN A 104 0.88 -7.40 -11.67
N LEU A 105 0.68 -7.18 -10.36
CA LEU A 105 -0.16 -8.05 -9.52
C LEU A 105 -1.65 -7.91 -9.88
N LEU A 106 -2.10 -6.74 -10.30
CA LEU A 106 -3.45 -6.55 -10.82
C LEU A 106 -3.64 -7.31 -12.13
N ASP A 107 -2.70 -7.23 -13.08
CA ASP A 107 -2.74 -7.95 -14.34
C ASP A 107 -2.76 -9.47 -14.11
N GLU A 108 -1.93 -9.96 -13.19
CA GLU A 108 -1.92 -11.37 -12.78
C GLU A 108 -3.28 -11.80 -12.18
N PHE A 109 -3.83 -11.00 -11.28
CA PHE A 109 -5.14 -11.29 -10.66
C PHE A 109 -6.27 -11.31 -11.68
N PHE A 110 -6.33 -10.34 -12.60
CA PHE A 110 -7.39 -10.30 -13.61
C PHE A 110 -7.29 -11.46 -14.60
N THR A 111 -6.09 -12.02 -14.80
CA THR A 111 -5.88 -13.21 -15.62
C THR A 111 -6.29 -14.48 -14.90
N ASN A 112 -5.85 -14.68 -13.65
CA ASN A 112 -5.96 -15.95 -12.92
C ASN A 112 -7.17 -16.02 -11.98
N LYS A 113 -7.70 -14.89 -11.54
CA LYS A 113 -8.81 -14.76 -10.57
C LYS A 113 -8.61 -15.52 -9.26
N SER A 114 -7.35 -15.69 -8.83
CA SER A 114 -6.96 -16.32 -7.59
C SER A 114 -6.35 -15.32 -6.61
N GLN A 115 -6.56 -15.54 -5.30
CA GLN A 115 -5.97 -14.69 -4.27
C GLN A 115 -4.44 -14.68 -4.38
N ILE A 116 -3.86 -13.48 -4.39
CA ILE A 116 -2.41 -13.28 -4.46
C ILE A 116 -1.90 -12.74 -3.12
N VAL A 117 -0.85 -13.36 -2.59
CA VAL A 117 -0.16 -12.90 -1.38
C VAL A 117 1.30 -12.61 -1.71
N ALA A 118 1.59 -11.34 -1.96
CA ALA A 118 2.92 -10.85 -2.30
C ALA A 118 3.72 -10.57 -1.02
N LYS A 119 4.39 -11.61 -0.49
CA LYS A 119 5.27 -11.51 0.68
C LYS A 119 6.61 -10.87 0.31
N ASP A 120 7.17 -10.09 1.22
CA ASP A 120 8.53 -9.62 1.08
C ASP A 120 9.49 -10.83 1.10
N GLY A 121 10.25 -11.00 0.02
CA GLY A 121 11.51 -11.71 0.13
C GLY A 121 12.46 -10.87 0.99
N SER A 122 13.62 -11.40 1.39
CA SER A 122 14.64 -10.72 2.22
C SER A 122 15.24 -9.45 1.59
N LYS A 123 14.41 -8.62 0.96
CA LYS A 123 14.85 -7.39 0.29
C LYS A 123 15.16 -6.33 1.34
N THR A 124 16.45 -6.13 1.60
CA THR A 124 16.99 -5.04 2.41
C THR A 124 17.15 -3.73 1.61
N LYS A 125 16.74 -3.72 0.32
CA LYS A 125 16.88 -2.56 -0.54
C LYS A 125 15.71 -1.59 -0.37
N PHE A 126 16.03 -0.29 -0.43
CA PHE A 126 15.03 0.78 -0.47
C PHE A 126 14.19 0.64 -1.75
N GLU A 127 12.87 0.66 -1.60
CA GLU A 127 11.95 0.67 -2.73
C GLU A 127 11.94 2.07 -3.34
N ASN A 128 12.50 2.20 -4.55
CA ASN A 128 12.68 3.49 -5.19
C ASN A 128 11.37 3.95 -5.84
N MET A 129 10.56 4.67 -5.08
CA MET A 129 9.36 5.33 -5.54
C MET A 129 9.71 6.77 -5.90
N TYR A 130 9.42 7.18 -7.13
CA TYR A 130 9.65 8.54 -7.62
C TYR A 130 8.32 9.23 -7.93
N LEU A 131 8.07 10.35 -7.27
CA LEU A 131 6.90 11.19 -7.52
C LEU A 131 7.27 12.33 -8.46
N GLU A 132 6.65 12.38 -9.61
CA GLU A 132 6.86 13.45 -10.60
C GLU A 132 6.13 14.73 -10.20
N ASN A 133 4.93 14.60 -9.64
CA ASN A 133 4.09 15.72 -9.24
C ASN A 133 3.39 15.45 -7.90
N PHE A 134 3.18 16.52 -7.12
CA PHE A 134 2.38 16.51 -5.91
C PHE A 134 1.05 17.24 -6.18
N GLU A 135 0.03 16.48 -6.59
CA GLU A 135 -1.28 17.08 -6.89
C GLU A 135 -2.03 17.48 -5.62
N GLY A 136 -2.56 18.69 -5.59
CA GLY A 136 -3.50 19.16 -4.57
C GLY A 136 -2.93 19.42 -3.17
N ARG A 137 -1.61 19.50 -2.98
CA ARG A 137 -0.98 19.77 -1.69
C ARG A 137 -0.02 20.96 -1.71
N THR A 138 -0.03 21.74 -0.61
CA THR A 138 0.92 22.85 -0.40
C THR A 138 2.29 22.37 0.10
N ARG A 139 2.44 21.10 0.48
CA ARG A 139 3.68 20.51 1.02
C ARG A 139 3.97 19.20 0.30
N ALA A 140 5.16 19.08 -0.26
CA ALA A 140 5.71 17.85 -0.76
C ALA A 140 6.33 17.01 0.36
N PHE A 141 6.15 15.68 0.30
CA PHE A 141 6.85 14.73 1.17
C PHE A 141 7.87 13.97 0.32
N VAL A 142 9.10 13.87 0.82
CA VAL A 142 10.14 13.05 0.20
C VAL A 142 10.45 11.90 1.15
N LYS A 143 10.25 10.66 0.70
CA LYS A 143 10.62 9.46 1.46
C LYS A 143 12.09 9.17 1.22
N VAL A 144 12.93 9.51 2.20
CA VAL A 144 14.39 9.31 2.13
C VAL A 144 14.86 8.06 2.88
N GLN A 145 14.03 7.53 3.79
CA GLN A 145 14.36 6.38 4.64
C GLN A 145 13.11 5.58 4.97
N ASP A 146 13.24 4.27 5.14
CA ASP A 146 12.20 3.36 5.60
C ASP A 146 12.76 2.34 6.60
N GLY A 147 11.88 1.83 7.50
CA GLY A 147 12.27 0.89 8.54
C GLY A 147 12.94 1.53 9.76
N CYS A 148 13.23 0.72 10.76
CA CYS A 148 13.88 1.15 12.00
C CYS A 148 14.49 -0.05 12.74
N GLU A 149 15.63 0.13 13.40
CA GLU A 149 16.33 -0.90 14.17
C GLU A 149 16.42 -0.59 15.67
N ASN A 150 15.67 0.41 16.18
CA ASN A 150 15.73 0.79 17.59
C ASN A 150 14.94 -0.17 18.52
N PHE A 151 13.99 -0.93 18.00
CA PHE A 151 13.18 -1.90 18.76
C PHE A 151 12.64 -1.36 20.09
N CYS A 152 12.16 -0.11 20.11
CA CYS A 152 11.50 0.46 21.28
C CYS A 152 10.33 -0.42 21.69
N SER A 153 10.13 -0.62 22.99
CA SER A 153 9.18 -1.60 23.56
C SER A 153 7.71 -1.41 23.14
N TYR A 154 7.33 -0.20 22.74
CA TYR A 154 5.99 0.17 22.29
C TYR A 154 5.85 0.25 20.76
N CYS A 155 6.92 0.04 19.98
CA CYS A 155 6.94 0.39 18.57
C CYS A 155 6.86 -0.84 17.66
N ILE A 156 5.88 -0.84 16.77
CA ILE A 156 5.67 -1.90 15.78
C ILE A 156 6.53 -1.73 14.51
N ILE A 157 7.13 -0.54 14.29
CA ILE A 157 7.80 -0.20 13.03
C ILE A 157 8.90 -1.19 12.61
N PRO A 158 9.80 -1.66 13.51
CA PRO A 158 10.81 -2.66 13.12
C PRO A 158 10.22 -3.94 12.54
N TYR A 159 9.06 -4.34 13.05
CA TYR A 159 8.36 -5.56 12.61
C TYR A 159 7.54 -5.34 11.33
N ALA A 160 6.93 -4.16 11.19
CA ALA A 160 6.06 -3.84 10.06
C ALA A 160 6.83 -3.34 8.83
N ARG A 161 7.98 -2.67 9.01
CA ARG A 161 8.77 -2.08 7.92
C ARG A 161 10.18 -2.64 7.80
N GLY A 162 10.60 -3.47 8.77
CA GLY A 162 11.89 -4.14 8.77
C GLY A 162 13.06 -3.20 9.09
N LYS A 163 14.26 -3.64 8.69
CA LYS A 163 15.51 -2.90 8.92
C LYS A 163 15.51 -1.55 8.23
N CYS A 164 16.25 -0.61 8.84
CA CYS A 164 16.45 0.71 8.28
C CYS A 164 17.16 0.63 6.93
N CYS A 165 16.57 1.23 5.91
CA CYS A 165 17.16 1.39 4.58
C CYS A 165 16.94 2.80 4.07
N SER A 166 17.97 3.38 3.44
CA SER A 166 17.95 4.75 2.95
C SER A 166 17.88 4.79 1.42
N LYS A 167 17.23 5.84 0.90
CA LYS A 167 17.25 6.16 -0.53
C LYS A 167 18.66 6.64 -0.89
N PRO A 168 19.27 6.17 -1.99
CA PRO A 168 20.54 6.70 -2.48
C PRO A 168 20.46 8.21 -2.68
N LEU A 169 21.55 8.93 -2.34
CA LEU A 169 21.55 10.40 -2.37
C LEU A 169 21.25 10.95 -3.77
N GLU A 170 21.82 10.34 -4.79
CA GLU A 170 21.56 10.67 -6.20
C GLU A 170 20.08 10.58 -6.59
N ASN A 171 19.32 9.69 -5.97
CA ASN A 171 17.88 9.52 -6.19
C ASN A 171 17.01 10.45 -5.31
N VAL A 172 17.63 11.15 -4.37
CA VAL A 172 16.92 12.16 -3.53
C VAL A 172 16.97 13.53 -4.18
N VAL A 173 18.07 13.85 -4.87
CA VAL A 173 18.34 15.18 -5.46
C VAL A 173 17.95 15.25 -6.94
N SER A 174 17.66 14.14 -7.58
CA SER A 174 17.13 14.07 -8.97
C SER A 174 15.65 14.40 -8.98
#